data_513ea243a32e67248d9cb519f495e92c
#
_entry.id   513ea243a32e67248d9cb519f495e92c
#
_cell.length_a   1.000
_cell.length_b   1.000
_cell.length_c   1.000
_cell.angle_alpha   90.00
_cell.angle_beta   90.00
_cell.angle_gamma   90.00
#
_symmetry.space_group_name_H-M   'P 1'
#
loop_
_entity.id
_entity.type
_entity.pdbx_description
1 polymer ?
#
loop_
_entity_poly.entity_id
_entity_poly.type
_entity_poly.pdbx_seq_one_letter_code
_entity_poly.pdbx_strand_id
1 'polypeptide(L)'
;FEKVKPINEAMWARAAEITGVPGIAEEYYGYYKDASAFGACSYHSRYALYEGCKTGSKDGQPVAPLMGNMKGFDGGAGDFQMGPLTFMLNYPDHCVLYRFIPRSITETDMELVWYVNGDAREGVDYDKEKVAWLWHHTSLEDEYIITRNSEGVNSQFFEPGPYHPEYESTLMEFISWYLSTIAGLKA
;
A
#
# COMPACT_ATOMS: atom_id res chain seq x y z
N PHE A 1 6.65 -5.51 -18.83
CA PHE A 1 6.31 -4.09 -18.62
C PHE A 1 5.31 -3.59 -19.67
N GLU A 2 5.61 -3.71 -20.96
CA GLU A 2 4.70 -3.27 -22.04
C GLU A 2 3.28 -3.86 -21.97
N LYS A 3 3.10 -5.04 -21.33
CA LYS A 3 1.79 -5.66 -21.13
C LYS A 3 0.99 -5.05 -19.99
N VAL A 4 1.65 -4.45 -19.00
CA VAL A 4 1.00 -3.87 -17.80
C VAL A 4 0.58 -2.43 -18.02
N LYS A 5 1.33 -1.68 -18.83
CA LYS A 5 1.06 -0.28 -19.13
C LYS A 5 -0.37 -0.02 -19.64
N PRO A 6 -0.87 -0.74 -20.65
CA PRO A 6 -2.25 -0.54 -21.11
C PRO A 6 -3.31 -0.87 -20.06
N ILE A 7 -3.03 -1.83 -19.17
CA ILE A 7 -3.95 -2.18 -18.07
C ILE A 7 -4.02 -1.02 -17.09
N ASN A 8 -2.88 -0.44 -16.70
CA ASN A 8 -2.82 0.71 -15.81
C ASN A 8 -3.51 1.94 -16.43
N GLU A 9 -3.25 2.25 -17.69
CA GLU A 9 -3.91 3.35 -18.38
C GLU A 9 -5.44 3.20 -18.43
N ALA A 10 -5.94 1.99 -18.66
CA ALA A 10 -7.37 1.70 -18.61
C ALA A 10 -7.94 1.84 -17.19
N MET A 11 -7.20 1.44 -16.17
CA MET A 11 -7.60 1.61 -14.77
C MET A 11 -7.66 3.09 -14.37
N TRP A 12 -6.71 3.91 -14.83
CA TRP A 12 -6.71 5.35 -14.58
C TRP A 12 -7.87 6.08 -15.28
N ALA A 13 -8.13 5.77 -16.54
CA ALA A 13 -9.28 6.30 -17.26
C ALA A 13 -10.59 5.95 -16.54
N ARG A 14 -10.71 4.73 -16.04
CA ARG A 14 -11.87 4.28 -15.27
C ARG A 14 -11.98 4.96 -13.92
N ALA A 15 -10.87 5.22 -13.22
CA ALA A 15 -10.89 5.96 -11.96
C ALA A 15 -11.51 7.36 -12.12
N ALA A 16 -11.15 8.08 -13.19
CA ALA A 16 -11.74 9.37 -13.53
C ALA A 16 -13.25 9.28 -13.80
N GLU A 17 -13.68 8.23 -14.50
CA GLU A 17 -15.09 7.95 -14.79
C GLU A 17 -15.90 7.69 -13.52
N ILE A 18 -15.39 6.83 -12.62
CA ILE A 18 -16.05 6.46 -11.36
C ILE A 18 -16.14 7.64 -10.38
N THR A 19 -15.08 8.43 -10.30
CA THR A 19 -14.99 9.54 -9.34
C THR A 19 -15.61 10.84 -9.85
N GLY A 20 -15.80 10.95 -11.17
CA GLY A 20 -16.28 12.17 -11.81
C GLY A 20 -15.25 13.32 -11.78
N VAL A 21 -14.00 13.05 -11.40
CA VAL A 21 -12.93 14.04 -11.33
C VAL A 21 -11.91 13.74 -12.43
N PRO A 22 -11.84 14.54 -13.48
CA PRO A 22 -10.84 14.39 -14.53
C PRO A 22 -9.43 14.54 -13.97
N GLY A 23 -8.51 13.70 -14.40
CA GLY A 23 -7.12 13.78 -13.98
C GLY A 23 -6.84 13.37 -12.54
N ILE A 24 -7.77 12.66 -11.89
CA ILE A 24 -7.63 12.22 -10.49
C ILE A 24 -6.34 11.44 -10.22
N ALA A 25 -5.81 10.77 -11.25
CA ALA A 25 -4.55 10.07 -11.18
C ALA A 25 -3.36 11.01 -10.92
N GLU A 26 -3.35 12.20 -11.52
CA GLU A 26 -2.28 13.18 -11.36
C GLU A 26 -2.41 13.97 -10.05
N GLU A 27 -3.63 14.30 -9.65
CA GLU A 27 -3.90 15.08 -8.43
C GLU A 27 -3.77 14.26 -7.15
N TYR A 28 -4.02 12.94 -7.17
CA TYR A 28 -3.97 12.08 -5.99
C TYR A 28 -2.62 11.37 -5.78
N TYR A 29 -1.68 11.48 -6.69
CA TYR A 29 -0.28 11.17 -6.43
C TYR A 29 0.41 12.37 -5.75
N GLY A 30 0.13 12.54 -4.48
CA GLY A 30 0.74 13.59 -3.68
C GLY A 30 1.82 13.05 -2.78
N TYR A 31 3.08 13.39 -3.07
CA TYR A 31 4.14 13.28 -2.08
C TYR A 31 4.01 14.47 -1.13
N TYR A 32 3.67 14.22 0.12
CA TYR A 32 3.79 15.24 1.14
C TYR A 32 5.28 15.46 1.41
N LYS A 33 5.83 16.49 0.80
CA LYS A 33 7.22 16.95 1.06
C LYS A 33 7.37 17.71 2.38
N ASP A 34 6.29 17.88 3.13
CA ASP A 34 6.36 18.54 4.42
C ASP A 34 6.91 17.58 5.48
N ALA A 35 8.22 17.71 5.68
CA ALA A 35 9.02 16.93 6.61
C ALA A 35 8.67 17.18 8.10
N SER A 36 7.70 18.04 8.43
CA SER A 36 7.58 18.59 9.78
C SER A 36 6.97 17.63 10.81
N ALA A 37 6.15 16.66 10.42
CA ALA A 37 5.46 15.78 11.36
C ALA A 37 5.87 14.30 11.28
N PHE A 38 6.17 13.76 10.09
CA PHE A 38 6.42 12.33 9.89
C PHE A 38 7.67 12.02 9.04
N GLY A 39 8.51 13.02 8.77
CA GLY A 39 9.61 12.90 7.81
C GLY A 39 9.12 12.98 6.35
N ALA A 40 10.06 13.00 5.42
CA ALA A 40 9.79 13.19 4.00
C ALA A 40 9.16 11.98 3.29
N CYS A 41 8.80 10.93 4.02
CA CYS A 41 8.29 9.66 3.48
C CYS A 41 6.80 9.49 3.78
N SER A 42 5.97 10.38 3.22
CA SER A 42 4.51 10.18 3.27
C SER A 42 3.92 10.41 1.90
N TYR A 43 3.08 9.52 1.45
CA TYR A 43 2.33 9.68 0.22
C TYR A 43 0.90 9.16 0.37
N HIS A 44 0.05 9.55 -0.54
CA HIS A 44 -1.24 8.93 -0.75
C HIS A 44 -1.51 8.76 -2.22
N SER A 45 -2.24 7.72 -2.56
CA SER A 45 -2.76 7.49 -3.90
C SER A 45 -4.18 6.95 -3.84
N ARG A 46 -4.87 7.04 -4.96
CA ARG A 46 -6.16 6.40 -5.17
C ARG A 46 -6.15 5.76 -6.54
N TYR A 47 -6.65 4.54 -6.63
CA TYR A 47 -6.69 3.79 -7.88
C TYR A 47 -8.01 3.04 -8.03
N ALA A 48 -8.36 2.76 -9.29
CA ALA A 48 -9.52 1.95 -9.61
C ALA A 48 -9.21 0.47 -9.41
N LEU A 49 -10.16 -0.25 -8.82
CA LEU A 49 -10.15 -1.71 -8.78
C LEU A 49 -10.47 -2.29 -10.16
N TYR A 50 -10.16 -3.55 -10.38
CA TYR A 50 -10.54 -4.26 -11.59
C TYR A 50 -12.05 -4.24 -11.80
N GLU A 51 -12.47 -4.34 -13.06
CA GLU A 51 -13.88 -4.35 -13.43
C GLU A 51 -14.63 -5.46 -12.66
N GLY A 52 -15.78 -5.12 -12.08
CA GLY A 52 -16.58 -6.02 -11.24
C GLY A 52 -16.15 -6.12 -9.79
N CYS A 53 -14.92 -5.65 -9.42
CA CYS A 53 -14.47 -5.61 -8.03
C CYS A 53 -14.98 -4.34 -7.32
N LYS A 54 -15.40 -4.52 -6.08
CA LYS A 54 -15.90 -3.45 -5.21
C LYS A 54 -14.96 -3.17 -4.03
N THR A 55 -14.18 -4.19 -3.63
CA THR A 55 -13.28 -4.12 -2.48
C THR A 55 -12.09 -5.05 -2.67
N GLY A 56 -11.10 -4.96 -1.77
CA GLY A 56 -9.95 -5.85 -1.68
C GLY A 56 -10.27 -7.15 -0.95
N SER A 57 -10.93 -8.08 -1.61
CA SER A 57 -11.29 -9.39 -1.08
C SER A 57 -10.92 -10.50 -2.07
N LYS A 58 -11.11 -11.75 -1.67
CA LYS A 58 -10.79 -12.93 -2.50
C LYS A 58 -11.44 -12.90 -3.88
N ASP A 59 -12.65 -12.41 -3.96
CA ASP A 59 -13.48 -12.40 -5.18
C ASP A 59 -13.87 -10.97 -5.60
N GLY A 60 -13.29 -9.95 -4.95
CA GLY A 60 -13.61 -8.56 -5.20
C GLY A 60 -14.97 -8.09 -4.66
N GLN A 61 -15.72 -8.95 -3.95
CA GLN A 61 -17.03 -8.59 -3.42
C GLN A 61 -16.95 -8.11 -1.96
N PRO A 62 -17.93 -7.30 -1.51
CA PRO A 62 -17.94 -6.76 -0.16
C PRO A 62 -17.85 -7.83 0.92
N VAL A 63 -17.04 -7.57 1.95
CA VAL A 63 -16.79 -8.50 3.07
C VAL A 63 -17.18 -7.92 4.43
N ALA A 64 -17.56 -6.63 4.47
CA ALA A 64 -18.04 -5.95 5.67
C ALA A 64 -19.01 -4.81 5.29
N PRO A 65 -19.75 -4.23 6.25
CA PRO A 65 -20.51 -3.00 6.04
C PRO A 65 -19.61 -1.81 5.68
N LEU A 66 -20.16 -0.87 4.92
CA LEU A 66 -19.46 0.36 4.56
C LEU A 66 -18.91 1.10 5.79
N MET A 67 -17.69 1.60 5.69
CA MET A 67 -17.04 2.35 6.77
C MET A 67 -17.47 3.81 6.80
N GLY A 68 -17.48 4.38 8.00
CA GLY A 68 -17.68 5.80 8.22
C GLY A 68 -18.92 6.37 7.51
N ASN A 69 -18.72 7.40 6.72
CA ASN A 69 -19.78 8.08 5.97
C ASN A 69 -19.91 7.61 4.50
N MET A 70 -19.26 6.52 4.13
CA MET A 70 -19.34 5.99 2.77
C MET A 70 -20.79 5.65 2.41
N LYS A 71 -21.19 5.99 1.18
CA LYS A 71 -22.58 5.79 0.70
C LYS A 71 -22.69 4.63 -0.30
N GLY A 72 -21.56 4.06 -0.70
CA GLY A 72 -21.52 2.95 -1.66
C GLY A 72 -20.09 2.57 -2.02
N PHE A 73 -20.00 1.61 -2.90
CA PHE A 73 -18.74 1.16 -3.49
C PHE A 73 -18.53 1.90 -4.81
N ASP A 74 -17.49 2.71 -4.87
CA ASP A 74 -17.16 3.52 -6.04
C ASP A 74 -16.16 2.84 -6.99
N GLY A 75 -15.76 1.60 -6.69
CA GLY A 75 -14.81 0.83 -7.48
C GLY A 75 -13.36 1.28 -7.32
N GLY A 76 -13.06 2.11 -6.30
CA GLY A 76 -11.71 2.59 -6.00
C GLY A 76 -11.19 2.07 -4.67
N ALA A 77 -9.85 2.15 -4.53
CA ALA A 77 -9.13 1.90 -3.29
C ALA A 77 -8.15 3.05 -3.04
N GLY A 78 -7.81 3.29 -1.79
CA GLY A 78 -6.81 4.27 -1.39
C GLY A 78 -5.60 3.58 -0.79
N ASP A 79 -4.44 4.21 -0.98
CA ASP A 79 -3.16 3.76 -0.47
C ASP A 79 -2.48 4.94 0.21
N PHE A 80 -2.02 4.75 1.44
CA PHE A 80 -1.40 5.79 2.25
C PHE A 80 -0.11 5.24 2.87
N GLN A 81 0.95 6.00 2.74
CA GLN A 81 2.16 5.80 3.52
C GLN A 81 2.26 6.92 4.56
N MET A 82 2.40 6.53 5.82
CA MET A 82 2.55 7.44 6.96
C MET A 82 3.93 7.26 7.58
N GLY A 83 4.89 8.06 7.11
CA GLY A 83 6.29 7.85 7.44
C GLY A 83 6.85 6.57 6.78
N PRO A 84 8.07 6.16 7.12
CA PRO A 84 8.77 5.11 6.38
C PRO A 84 8.29 3.67 6.69
N LEU A 85 7.53 3.48 7.76
CA LEU A 85 7.29 2.14 8.33
C LEU A 85 5.80 1.81 8.54
N THR A 86 4.89 2.67 8.05
CA THR A 86 3.45 2.46 8.23
C THR A 86 2.72 2.70 6.92
N PHE A 87 1.95 1.71 6.49
CA PHE A 87 1.15 1.76 5.27
C PHE A 87 -0.30 1.43 5.59
N MET A 88 -1.23 2.05 4.89
CA MET A 88 -2.65 1.79 5.06
C MET A 88 -3.33 1.69 3.70
N LEU A 89 -4.01 0.58 3.47
CA LEU A 89 -4.83 0.32 2.30
C LEU A 89 -6.29 0.50 2.68
N ASN A 90 -7.02 1.34 1.96
CA ASN A 90 -8.37 1.73 2.29
C ASN A 90 -9.35 1.31 1.21
N TYR A 91 -10.33 0.54 1.62
CA TYR A 91 -11.48 0.14 0.83
C TYR A 91 -12.75 0.73 1.43
N PRO A 92 -13.88 0.77 0.69
CA PRO A 92 -15.12 1.33 1.24
C PRO A 92 -15.67 0.59 2.46
N ASP A 93 -15.36 -0.69 2.64
CA ASP A 93 -15.89 -1.56 3.70
C ASP A 93 -14.85 -1.96 4.77
N HIS A 94 -13.56 -1.83 4.50
CA HIS A 94 -12.51 -2.10 5.48
C HIS A 94 -11.23 -1.35 5.14
N CYS A 95 -10.32 -1.27 6.10
CA CYS A 95 -8.94 -0.89 5.80
C CYS A 95 -7.94 -1.83 6.48
N VAL A 96 -6.73 -1.84 5.93
CA VAL A 96 -5.62 -2.68 6.41
C VAL A 96 -4.45 -1.77 6.71
N LEU A 97 -3.96 -1.83 7.94
CA LEU A 97 -2.78 -1.12 8.38
C LEU A 97 -1.60 -2.09 8.46
N TYR A 98 -0.53 -1.75 7.77
CA TYR A 98 0.77 -2.39 7.88
C TYR A 98 1.67 -1.57 8.77
N ARG A 99 2.26 -2.19 9.77
CA ARG A 99 3.27 -1.59 10.63
C ARG A 99 4.52 -2.45 10.64
N PHE A 100 5.63 -1.89 10.20
CA PHE A 100 6.92 -2.54 10.21
C PHE A 100 7.71 -2.09 11.44
N ILE A 101 8.17 -3.03 12.24
CA ILE A 101 8.87 -2.78 13.51
C ILE A 101 10.26 -3.39 13.41
N PRO A 102 11.31 -2.62 13.07
CA PRO A 102 12.68 -3.12 13.03
C PRO A 102 13.11 -3.64 14.41
N ARG A 103 13.61 -4.87 14.46
CA ARG A 103 14.17 -5.49 15.67
C ARG A 103 15.68 -5.53 15.64
N SER A 104 16.24 -5.76 14.46
CA SER A 104 17.69 -5.79 14.21
C SER A 104 17.97 -5.42 12.76
N ILE A 105 19.21 -5.50 12.32
CA ILE A 105 19.60 -5.31 10.91
C ILE A 105 19.12 -6.44 9.99
N THR A 106 18.69 -7.55 10.55
CA THR A 106 18.25 -8.76 9.82
C THR A 106 16.84 -9.20 10.16
N GLU A 107 16.16 -8.48 11.05
CA GLU A 107 14.85 -8.89 11.56
C GLU A 107 13.92 -7.70 11.69
N THR A 108 12.73 -7.84 11.15
CA THR A 108 11.64 -6.86 11.23
C THR A 108 10.33 -7.59 11.48
N ASP A 109 9.59 -7.20 12.53
CA ASP A 109 8.22 -7.67 12.69
C ASP A 109 7.32 -6.90 11.74
N MET A 110 6.40 -7.60 11.07
CA MET A 110 5.33 -7.01 10.29
C MET A 110 4.00 -7.29 10.98
N GLU A 111 3.31 -6.23 11.37
CA GLU A 111 1.99 -6.30 11.98
C GLU A 111 0.94 -5.83 10.98
N LEU A 112 -0.08 -6.64 10.77
CA LEU A 112 -1.25 -6.31 9.97
C LEU A 112 -2.45 -6.16 10.88
N VAL A 113 -3.16 -5.04 10.75
CA VAL A 113 -4.36 -4.75 11.52
C VAL A 113 -5.49 -4.38 10.57
N TRP A 114 -6.61 -5.10 10.67
CA TRP A 114 -7.81 -4.79 9.89
C TRP A 114 -8.80 -3.99 10.72
N TYR A 115 -9.35 -2.97 10.08
CA TYR A 115 -10.43 -2.18 10.65
C TYR A 115 -11.69 -2.33 9.79
N VAL A 116 -12.81 -2.50 10.44
CA VAL A 116 -14.16 -2.51 9.86
C VAL A 116 -15.03 -1.45 10.50
N ASN A 117 -16.26 -1.26 10.03
CA ASN A 117 -17.20 -0.35 10.66
C ASN A 117 -17.36 -0.68 12.16
N GLY A 118 -17.27 0.35 13.03
CA GLY A 118 -17.29 0.18 14.49
C GLY A 118 -18.59 -0.41 15.04
N ASP A 119 -19.70 -0.31 14.30
CA ASP A 119 -20.98 -0.90 14.68
C ASP A 119 -21.17 -2.33 14.15
N ALA A 120 -20.23 -2.83 13.33
CA ALA A 120 -20.30 -4.17 12.74
C ALA A 120 -19.88 -5.23 13.77
N ARG A 121 -20.60 -6.36 13.75
CA ARG A 121 -20.39 -7.49 14.67
C ARG A 121 -19.81 -8.68 13.92
N GLU A 122 -18.71 -9.22 14.43
CA GLU A 122 -18.10 -10.45 13.90
C GLU A 122 -19.10 -11.62 13.94
N GLY A 123 -19.11 -12.40 12.88
CA GLY A 123 -19.99 -13.56 12.70
C GLY A 123 -21.43 -13.23 12.33
N VAL A 124 -21.79 -11.93 12.28
CA VAL A 124 -23.13 -11.45 11.88
C VAL A 124 -23.03 -10.53 10.68
N ASP A 125 -22.26 -9.48 10.80
CA ASP A 125 -22.15 -8.42 9.79
C ASP A 125 -20.88 -8.58 8.93
N TYR A 126 -19.87 -9.27 9.44
CA TYR A 126 -18.66 -9.65 8.73
C TYR A 126 -18.05 -10.95 9.28
N ASP A 127 -17.20 -11.57 8.45
CA ASP A 127 -16.37 -12.72 8.77
C ASP A 127 -14.90 -12.28 8.71
N LYS A 128 -14.18 -12.38 9.84
CA LYS A 128 -12.79 -11.92 9.93
C LYS A 128 -11.86 -12.64 8.95
N GLU A 129 -12.08 -13.92 8.66
CA GLU A 129 -11.25 -14.68 7.74
C GLU A 129 -11.44 -14.18 6.30
N LYS A 130 -12.66 -13.79 5.93
CA LYS A 130 -12.93 -13.20 4.62
C LYS A 130 -12.35 -11.79 4.49
N VAL A 131 -12.47 -10.97 5.53
CA VAL A 131 -11.88 -9.62 5.58
C VAL A 131 -10.36 -9.69 5.46
N ALA A 132 -9.73 -10.62 6.18
CA ALA A 132 -8.29 -10.74 6.21
C ALA A 132 -7.68 -11.45 4.99
N TRP A 133 -8.47 -12.22 4.25
CA TRP A 133 -7.99 -13.22 3.30
C TRP A 133 -6.97 -12.66 2.30
N LEU A 134 -7.29 -11.58 1.61
CA LEU A 134 -6.43 -11.04 0.54
C LEU A 134 -5.05 -10.66 1.06
N TRP A 135 -5.02 -9.74 2.01
CA TRP A 135 -3.75 -9.17 2.47
C TRP A 135 -2.96 -10.10 3.39
N HIS A 136 -3.62 -11.04 4.06
CA HIS A 136 -2.93 -12.12 4.76
C HIS A 136 -2.17 -13.02 3.78
N HIS A 137 -2.82 -13.45 2.70
CA HIS A 137 -2.17 -14.32 1.71
C HIS A 137 -1.08 -13.60 0.92
N THR A 138 -1.33 -12.38 0.47
CA THR A 138 -0.32 -11.54 -0.20
C THR A 138 0.91 -11.36 0.68
N SER A 139 0.72 -11.07 1.96
CA SER A 139 1.85 -10.88 2.89
C SER A 139 2.68 -12.14 3.11
N LEU A 140 2.06 -13.32 3.12
CA LEU A 140 2.78 -14.59 3.20
C LEU A 140 3.60 -14.88 1.92
N GLU A 141 3.06 -14.53 0.76
CA GLU A 141 3.76 -14.64 -0.52
C GLU A 141 4.95 -13.66 -0.57
N ASP A 142 4.75 -12.44 -0.10
CA ASP A 142 5.81 -11.41 0.01
C ASP A 142 6.91 -11.83 0.99
N GLU A 143 6.57 -12.39 2.15
CA GLU A 143 7.54 -12.91 3.12
C GLU A 143 8.48 -13.93 2.48
N TYR A 144 7.93 -14.84 1.70
CA TYR A 144 8.73 -15.83 0.98
C TYR A 144 9.75 -15.17 0.03
N ILE A 145 9.29 -14.22 -0.78
CA ILE A 145 10.13 -13.51 -1.76
C ILE A 145 11.18 -12.65 -1.05
N ILE A 146 10.79 -11.90 -0.01
CA ILE A 146 11.68 -11.04 0.78
C ILE A 146 12.80 -11.87 1.43
N THR A 147 12.46 -13.02 1.99
CA THR A 147 13.44 -13.92 2.60
C THR A 147 14.47 -14.40 1.57
N ARG A 148 14.02 -14.84 0.40
CA ARG A 148 14.92 -15.29 -0.68
C ARG A 148 15.77 -14.15 -1.23
N ASN A 149 15.19 -12.97 -1.39
CA ASN A 149 15.94 -11.79 -1.82
C ASN A 149 17.00 -11.39 -0.80
N SER A 150 16.68 -11.44 0.49
CA SER A 150 17.64 -11.16 1.57
C SER A 150 18.82 -12.15 1.57
N GLU A 151 18.56 -13.44 1.36
CA GLU A 151 19.63 -14.44 1.19
C GLU A 151 20.55 -14.08 0.01
N GLY A 152 19.98 -13.66 -1.11
CA GLY A 152 20.72 -13.23 -2.30
C GLY A 152 21.56 -11.98 -2.06
N VAL A 153 21.00 -10.96 -1.44
CA VAL A 153 21.69 -9.70 -1.10
C VAL A 153 22.86 -9.93 -0.12
N ASN A 154 22.73 -10.90 0.79
CA ASN A 154 23.79 -11.26 1.72
C ASN A 154 24.85 -12.24 1.13
N SER A 155 24.71 -12.62 -0.13
CA SER A 155 25.68 -13.47 -0.83
C SER A 155 26.95 -12.69 -1.14
N GLN A 156 28.11 -13.38 -1.09
CA GLN A 156 29.39 -12.82 -1.52
C GLN A 156 29.46 -12.49 -3.03
N PHE A 157 28.48 -12.92 -3.81
CA PHE A 157 28.38 -12.66 -5.25
C PHE A 157 27.41 -11.52 -5.58
N PHE A 158 26.79 -10.89 -4.57
CA PHE A 158 25.83 -9.82 -4.80
C PHE A 158 26.55 -8.57 -5.31
N GLU A 159 26.08 -8.06 -6.44
CA GLU A 159 26.46 -6.76 -6.99
C GLU A 159 25.19 -5.90 -7.13
N PRO A 160 25.15 -4.68 -6.53
CA PRO A 160 24.00 -3.81 -6.65
C PRO A 160 23.75 -3.39 -8.10
N GLY A 161 22.51 -3.53 -8.56
CA GLY A 161 22.07 -3.00 -9.85
C GLY A 161 21.72 -1.51 -9.78
N PRO A 162 21.58 -0.84 -10.95
CA PRO A 162 21.05 0.52 -10.99
C PRO A 162 19.56 0.53 -10.70
N TYR A 163 19.09 1.60 -10.07
CA TYR A 163 17.65 1.84 -9.91
C TYR A 163 17.02 2.28 -11.25
N HIS A 164 15.79 1.85 -11.47
CA HIS A 164 15.01 2.32 -12.60
C HIS A 164 14.45 3.72 -12.31
N PRO A 165 14.80 4.76 -13.11
CA PRO A 165 14.50 6.15 -12.76
C PRO A 165 13.00 6.48 -12.70
N GLU A 166 12.17 5.76 -13.46
CA GLU A 166 10.73 5.98 -13.52
C GLU A 166 9.97 5.15 -12.46
N TYR A 167 10.37 3.87 -12.26
CA TYR A 167 9.61 2.93 -11.42
C TYR A 167 10.11 2.82 -9.99
N GLU A 168 11.33 3.26 -9.73
CA GLU A 168 11.94 3.21 -8.40
C GLU A 168 12.24 4.62 -7.86
N SER A 169 11.60 5.64 -8.40
CA SER A 169 11.78 7.03 -7.94
C SER A 169 11.44 7.20 -6.47
N THR A 170 10.37 6.57 -5.99
CA THR A 170 9.97 6.58 -4.58
C THR A 170 10.97 5.89 -3.67
N LEU A 171 11.58 4.79 -4.13
CA LEU A 171 12.66 4.11 -3.42
C LEU A 171 13.90 5.00 -3.31
N MET A 172 14.24 5.72 -4.38
CA MET A 172 15.37 6.68 -4.38
C MET A 172 15.12 7.83 -3.39
N GLU A 173 13.88 8.33 -3.29
CA GLU A 173 13.50 9.36 -2.31
C GLU A 173 13.61 8.83 -0.88
N PHE A 174 13.13 7.61 -0.61
CA PHE A 174 13.30 6.94 0.67
C PHE A 174 14.78 6.81 1.07
N ILE A 175 15.62 6.33 0.15
CA ILE A 175 17.07 6.17 0.39
C ILE A 175 17.72 7.53 0.69
N SER A 176 17.37 8.57 -0.06
CA SER A 176 17.87 9.93 0.16
C SER A 176 17.49 10.45 1.55
N TRP A 177 16.22 10.27 1.94
CA TRP A 177 15.76 10.61 3.29
C TRP A 177 16.50 9.81 4.37
N TYR A 178 16.63 8.49 4.20
CA TYR A 178 17.31 7.60 5.14
C TYR A 178 18.78 8.00 5.36
N LEU A 179 19.52 8.21 4.26
CA LEU A 179 20.93 8.64 4.31
C LEU A 179 21.10 10.01 4.97
N SER A 180 20.21 10.95 4.67
CA SER A 180 20.21 12.29 5.29
C SER A 180 19.95 12.20 6.80
N THR A 181 19.02 11.34 7.20
CA THR A 181 18.70 11.12 8.62
C THR A 181 19.88 10.52 9.38
N ILE A 182 20.55 9.50 8.82
CA ILE A 182 21.75 8.92 9.43
C ILE A 182 22.90 9.92 9.49
N ALA A 183 23.10 10.72 8.46
CA ALA A 183 24.15 11.75 8.44
C ALA A 183 23.89 12.82 9.52
N GLY A 184 22.63 13.20 9.75
CA GLY A 184 22.25 14.13 10.82
C GLY A 184 22.45 13.59 12.25
N LEU A 185 22.39 12.27 12.42
CA LEU A 185 22.64 11.62 13.73
C LEU A 185 24.13 11.55 14.12
N LYS A 186 25.03 11.95 13.23
CA LYS A 186 26.49 11.94 13.46
C LYS A 186 27.06 13.30 13.91
N ALA A 187 26.18 14.30 14.14
CA ALA A 187 26.59 15.63 14.59
C ALA A 187 26.55 15.79 16.14
#